data_577439082cc757abe9e4e5710f693424
#
_entry.id   577439082cc757abe9e4e5710f693424
#
_cell.length_a   1.000
_cell.length_b   1.000
_cell.length_c   1.000
_cell.angle_alpha   90.00
_cell.angle_beta   90.00
_cell.angle_gamma   90.00
#
_symmetry.space_group_name_H-M   'P 1'
#
loop_
_entity.id
_entity.type
_entity.pdbx_description
1 polymer ?
#
loop_
_entity_poly.entity_id
_entity_poly.type
_entity_poly.pdbx_seq_one_letter_code
_entity_poly.pdbx_strand_id
1 'polypeptide(L)'
;MNEYDSPNYASFTYEKKSEGKVRLGRTLMICAYILYVVAFFLVCYLTKIIPVFALCPLTLWIIIFFTWKLVSYDCYFEFKSGMLELGTVKVNKKGIRRQNPQVTIHVKEAISASRYDPSSDDVKTCEKVYDLSASEKSDKRILIIFEENGKRSAAIFEGTAKVANLIASFCEKGKSLKGETLHG
;
A
#
# COMPACT_ATOMS: atom_id res chain seq x y z
N MET A 1 -2.75 -5.06 -31.02
CA MET A 1 -3.74 -4.87 -29.94
C MET A 1 -2.92 -4.66 -28.68
N ASN A 2 -2.91 -3.45 -28.12
CA ASN A 2 -2.09 -3.18 -26.93
C ASN A 2 -2.67 -3.94 -25.75
N GLU A 3 -1.85 -4.55 -24.92
CA GLU A 3 -2.24 -5.34 -23.74
C GLU A 3 -3.15 -4.54 -22.78
N TYR A 4 -3.00 -3.22 -22.78
CA TYR A 4 -3.81 -2.27 -22.01
C TYR A 4 -5.27 -2.14 -22.45
N ASP A 5 -5.59 -2.49 -23.71
CA ASP A 5 -6.95 -2.44 -24.27
C ASP A 5 -7.70 -3.78 -24.15
N SER A 6 -7.08 -4.78 -23.55
CA SER A 6 -7.70 -6.09 -23.35
C SER A 6 -8.91 -5.99 -22.40
N PRO A 7 -10.05 -6.61 -22.72
CA PRO A 7 -11.22 -6.65 -21.84
C PRO A 7 -10.92 -7.31 -20.48
N ASN A 8 -9.92 -8.20 -20.43
CA ASN A 8 -9.53 -8.95 -19.23
C ASN A 8 -8.30 -8.37 -18.53
N TYR A 9 -7.98 -7.11 -18.80
CA TYR A 9 -6.87 -6.39 -18.16
C TYR A 9 -7.33 -5.14 -17.43
N ALA A 10 -6.85 -4.95 -16.22
CA ALA A 10 -7.02 -3.72 -15.46
C ALA A 10 -5.79 -3.51 -14.58
N SER A 11 -5.19 -2.33 -14.63
CA SER A 11 -4.13 -1.95 -13.71
C SER A 11 -4.34 -0.52 -13.24
N PHE A 12 -3.99 -0.26 -12.00
CA PHE A 12 -4.06 1.08 -11.43
C PHE A 12 -3.02 1.25 -10.34
N THR A 13 -2.43 2.44 -10.28
CA THR A 13 -1.47 2.82 -9.23
C THR A 13 -2.02 4.03 -8.51
N TYR A 14 -1.99 3.99 -7.19
CA TYR A 14 -2.49 5.06 -6.33
C TYR A 14 -1.56 5.33 -5.15
N GLU A 15 -1.53 6.57 -4.71
CA GLU A 15 -0.72 7.00 -3.59
C GLU A 15 -1.36 6.57 -2.25
N LYS A 16 -0.56 5.98 -1.37
CA LYS A 16 -0.98 5.66 -0.01
C LYS A 16 -1.14 6.96 0.79
N LYS A 17 -2.37 7.27 1.22
CA LYS A 17 -2.67 8.43 2.05
C LYS A 17 -2.04 8.29 3.44
N SER A 18 -1.78 9.44 4.06
CA SER A 18 -1.22 9.50 5.41
C SER A 18 -2.31 9.28 6.46
N GLU A 19 -2.77 8.04 6.61
CA GLU A 19 -3.81 7.64 7.56
C GLU A 19 -3.35 6.45 8.41
N GLY A 20 -4.00 6.21 9.53
CA GLY A 20 -3.77 5.05 10.40
C GLY A 20 -2.29 4.82 10.73
N LYS A 21 -1.81 3.61 10.48
CA LYS A 21 -0.42 3.19 10.76
C LYS A 21 0.62 3.99 9.97
N VAL A 22 0.29 4.42 8.74
CA VAL A 22 1.21 5.22 7.90
C VAL A 22 1.39 6.61 8.50
N ARG A 23 0.31 7.24 8.98
CA ARG A 23 0.37 8.52 9.68
C ARG A 23 1.21 8.42 10.94
N LEU A 24 1.00 7.37 11.75
CA LEU A 24 1.79 7.13 12.95
C LEU A 24 3.27 6.99 12.62
N GLY A 25 3.63 6.20 11.60
CA GLY A 25 5.00 6.03 11.14
C GLY A 25 5.64 7.34 10.69
N ARG A 26 4.93 8.15 9.89
CA ARG A 26 5.40 9.48 9.46
C ARG A 26 5.61 10.43 10.64
N THR A 27 4.67 10.47 11.59
CA THR A 27 4.77 11.31 12.80
C THR A 27 5.96 10.88 13.67
N LEU A 28 6.15 9.58 13.89
CA LEU A 28 7.26 9.05 14.67
C LEU A 28 8.61 9.39 14.04
N MET A 29 8.71 9.34 12.70
CA MET A 29 9.92 9.76 12.00
C MET A 29 10.20 11.26 12.15
N ILE A 30 9.17 12.12 12.07
CA ILE A 30 9.34 13.56 12.30
C ILE A 30 9.83 13.81 13.73
N CYS A 31 9.25 13.14 14.73
CA CYS A 31 9.72 13.23 16.11
C CYS A 31 11.17 12.78 16.26
N ALA A 32 11.58 11.70 15.55
CA ALA A 32 12.97 11.24 15.56
C ALA A 32 13.93 12.26 14.95
N TYR A 33 13.53 12.96 13.89
CA TYR A 33 14.37 14.05 13.31
C TYR A 33 14.52 15.23 14.27
N ILE A 34 13.44 15.62 14.96
CA ILE A 34 13.51 16.69 15.98
C ILE A 34 14.45 16.27 17.12
N LEU A 35 14.31 15.03 17.61
CA LEU A 35 15.16 14.49 18.67
C LEU A 35 16.64 14.45 18.23
N TYR A 36 16.90 14.05 16.98
CA TYR A 36 18.26 14.08 16.41
C TYR A 36 18.85 15.48 16.44
N VAL A 37 18.11 16.51 16.01
CA VAL A 37 18.57 17.90 16.02
C VAL A 37 18.89 18.34 17.44
N VAL A 38 18.01 18.10 18.40
CA VAL A 38 18.20 18.46 19.81
C VAL A 38 19.44 17.77 20.39
N ALA A 39 19.58 16.45 20.15
CA ALA A 39 20.74 15.70 20.62
C ALA A 39 22.05 16.19 19.99
N PHE A 40 22.03 16.50 18.69
CA PHE A 40 23.19 17.03 17.98
C PHE A 40 23.66 18.34 18.57
N PHE A 41 22.74 19.28 18.81
CA PHE A 41 23.07 20.57 19.43
C PHE A 41 23.58 20.40 20.86
N LEU A 42 22.98 19.50 21.64
CA LEU A 42 23.43 19.22 23.01
C LEU A 42 24.88 18.69 23.04
N VAL A 43 25.20 17.73 22.16
CA VAL A 43 26.55 17.18 22.04
C VAL A 43 27.55 18.27 21.65
N CYS A 44 27.23 19.08 20.64
CA CYS A 44 28.10 20.18 20.21
C CYS A 44 28.32 21.22 21.33
N TYR A 45 27.30 21.54 22.11
CA TYR A 45 27.37 22.45 23.24
C TYR A 45 28.30 21.91 24.33
N LEU A 46 28.18 20.63 24.70
CA LEU A 46 29.00 19.98 25.73
C LEU A 46 30.46 19.84 25.29
N THR A 47 30.71 19.54 24.02
CA THR A 47 32.06 19.35 23.48
C THR A 47 32.75 20.66 23.08
N LYS A 48 32.00 21.79 23.08
CA LYS A 48 32.46 23.11 22.65
C LYS A 48 33.02 23.17 21.22
N ILE A 49 32.63 22.22 20.35
CA ILE A 49 33.10 22.15 18.97
C ILE A 49 32.11 22.94 18.07
N ILE A 50 32.20 24.25 18.13
CA ILE A 50 31.30 25.18 17.41
C ILE A 50 31.28 24.95 15.88
N PRO A 51 32.39 24.70 15.17
CA PRO A 51 32.36 24.53 13.70
C PRO A 51 31.51 23.35 13.23
N VAL A 52 31.27 22.33 14.07
CA VAL A 52 30.49 21.15 13.76
C VAL A 52 28.98 21.46 13.59
N PHE A 53 28.49 22.57 14.13
CA PHE A 53 27.10 23.00 13.94
C PHE A 53 26.71 23.11 12.47
N ALA A 54 27.63 23.51 11.60
CA ALA A 54 27.37 23.61 10.16
C ALA A 54 27.08 22.27 9.48
N LEU A 55 27.44 21.14 10.08
CA LEU A 55 27.21 19.82 9.57
C LEU A 55 25.79 19.30 9.89
N CYS A 56 25.09 19.89 10.86
CA CYS A 56 23.76 19.45 11.27
C CYS A 56 22.75 19.43 10.13
N PRO A 57 22.56 20.49 9.32
CA PRO A 57 21.60 20.48 8.24
C PRO A 57 21.97 19.46 7.14
N LEU A 58 23.27 19.27 6.87
CA LEU A 58 23.74 18.30 5.88
C LEU A 58 23.42 16.86 6.31
N THR A 59 23.77 16.51 7.54
CA THR A 59 23.53 15.16 8.08
C THR A 59 22.03 14.87 8.23
N LEU A 60 21.25 15.85 8.69
CA LEU A 60 19.80 15.74 8.76
C LEU A 60 19.18 15.50 7.36
N TRP A 61 19.63 16.27 6.36
CA TRP A 61 19.16 16.09 4.98
C TRP A 61 19.46 14.70 4.44
N ILE A 62 20.64 14.17 4.70
CA ILE A 62 21.01 12.79 4.31
C ILE A 62 20.08 11.79 4.99
N ILE A 63 19.85 11.92 6.30
CA ILE A 63 18.97 11.02 7.06
C ILE A 63 17.54 11.06 6.48
N ILE A 64 16.96 12.23 6.27
CA ILE A 64 15.64 12.39 5.68
C ILE A 64 15.58 11.76 4.30
N PHE A 65 16.57 12.00 3.44
CA PHE A 65 16.60 11.48 2.08
C PHE A 65 16.56 9.95 2.01
N PHE A 66 17.22 9.26 2.93
CA PHE A 66 17.22 7.79 2.95
C PHE A 66 15.99 7.23 3.67
N THR A 67 15.54 7.85 4.74
CA THR A 67 14.50 7.28 5.61
C THR A 67 13.07 7.64 5.15
N TRP A 68 12.86 8.82 4.53
CA TRP A 68 11.53 9.23 4.06
C TRP A 68 10.89 8.24 3.08
N LYS A 69 11.72 7.56 2.28
CA LYS A 69 11.27 6.52 1.34
C LYS A 69 10.69 5.27 2.00
N LEU A 70 10.94 5.06 3.29
CA LEU A 70 10.40 3.92 4.02
C LEU A 70 8.91 4.10 4.36
N VAL A 71 8.47 5.36 4.48
CA VAL A 71 7.09 5.71 4.85
C VAL A 71 6.28 6.36 3.72
N SER A 72 6.90 6.54 2.54
CA SER A 72 6.25 7.09 1.35
C SER A 72 6.37 6.09 0.21
N TYR A 73 5.27 5.43 -0.14
CA TYR A 73 5.18 4.47 -1.23
C TYR A 73 3.79 4.51 -1.86
N ASP A 74 3.73 4.17 -3.14
CA ASP A 74 2.48 4.01 -3.88
C ASP A 74 2.08 2.53 -3.85
N CYS A 75 0.78 2.27 -3.89
CA CYS A 75 0.24 0.93 -4.05
C CYS A 75 -0.22 0.74 -5.49
N TYR A 76 -0.19 -0.49 -5.97
CA TYR A 76 -0.74 -0.84 -7.28
C TYR A 76 -1.51 -2.15 -7.21
N PHE A 77 -2.43 -2.29 -8.14
CA PHE A 77 -2.96 -3.58 -8.53
C PHE A 77 -2.83 -3.78 -10.04
N GLU A 78 -2.65 -5.02 -10.43
CA GLU A 78 -2.68 -5.46 -11.81
C GLU A 78 -3.50 -6.74 -11.92
N PHE A 79 -4.57 -6.67 -12.69
CA PHE A 79 -5.42 -7.82 -13.00
C PHE A 79 -5.17 -8.24 -14.45
N LYS A 80 -4.77 -9.49 -14.64
CA LYS A 80 -4.48 -10.06 -15.96
C LYS A 80 -5.02 -11.49 -16.05
N SER A 81 -6.02 -11.70 -16.90
CA SER A 81 -6.54 -13.04 -17.22
C SER A 81 -6.87 -13.93 -16.00
N GLY A 82 -7.46 -13.34 -14.95
CA GLY A 82 -7.83 -14.08 -13.73
C GLY A 82 -6.75 -14.14 -12.65
N MET A 83 -5.58 -13.57 -12.89
CA MET A 83 -4.55 -13.33 -11.88
C MET A 83 -4.63 -11.88 -11.41
N LEU A 84 -4.67 -11.68 -10.10
CA LEU A 84 -4.60 -10.38 -9.46
C LEU A 84 -3.27 -10.27 -8.71
N GLU A 85 -2.44 -9.34 -9.15
CA GLU A 85 -1.20 -8.98 -8.49
C GLU A 85 -1.39 -7.67 -7.71
N LEU A 86 -1.01 -7.68 -6.45
CA LEU A 86 -1.08 -6.52 -5.56
C LEU A 86 0.30 -6.24 -4.98
N GLY A 87 0.65 -4.97 -4.90
CA GLY A 87 1.96 -4.63 -4.36
C GLY A 87 2.20 -3.14 -4.19
N THR A 88 3.48 -2.81 -4.00
CA THR A 88 3.93 -1.43 -3.84
C THR A 88 4.83 -1.01 -4.98
N VAL A 89 4.73 0.26 -5.36
CA VAL A 89 5.61 0.87 -6.37
C VAL A 89 6.65 1.71 -5.66
N LYS A 90 7.91 1.46 -5.96
CA LYS A 90 9.03 2.31 -5.54
C LYS A 90 9.56 3.07 -6.75
N VAL A 91 9.60 4.39 -6.65
CA VAL A 91 10.22 5.22 -7.67
C VAL A 91 11.74 5.21 -7.45
N ASN A 92 12.48 4.71 -8.43
CA ASN A 92 13.93 4.70 -8.36
C ASN A 92 14.49 6.11 -8.65
N LYS A 93 15.78 6.37 -8.31
CA LYS A 93 16.50 7.64 -8.55
C LYS A 93 16.42 8.14 -10.02
N LYS A 94 16.19 7.24 -10.97
CA LYS A 94 16.03 7.54 -12.41
C LYS A 94 14.58 7.79 -12.84
N GLY A 95 13.63 7.92 -11.90
CA GLY A 95 12.20 8.05 -12.22
C GLY A 95 11.54 6.75 -12.70
N ILE A 96 12.28 5.65 -12.75
CA ILE A 96 11.74 4.35 -13.17
C ILE A 96 10.91 3.80 -12.00
N ARG A 97 9.63 3.56 -12.26
CA ARG A 97 8.72 2.88 -11.32
C ARG A 97 9.07 1.39 -11.32
N ARG A 98 9.49 0.88 -10.16
CA ARG A 98 9.72 -0.55 -9.96
C ARG A 98 8.57 -1.11 -9.13
N GLN A 99 7.80 -1.99 -9.72
CA GLN A 99 6.78 -2.77 -9.06
C GLN A 99 7.45 -3.79 -8.12
N ASN A 100 6.90 -3.90 -6.92
CA ASN A 100 7.32 -4.88 -5.93
C ASN A 100 6.07 -5.66 -5.50
N PRO A 101 5.78 -6.80 -6.14
CA PRO A 101 4.62 -7.61 -5.82
C PRO A 101 4.72 -8.12 -4.39
N GLN A 102 3.64 -7.98 -3.63
CA GLN A 102 3.53 -8.51 -2.27
C GLN A 102 2.71 -9.78 -2.23
N VAL A 103 1.70 -9.85 -3.10
CA VAL A 103 0.83 -11.02 -3.21
C VAL A 103 0.29 -11.15 -4.62
N THR A 104 0.22 -12.39 -5.10
CA THR A 104 -0.42 -12.76 -6.37
C THR A 104 -1.52 -13.77 -6.07
N ILE A 105 -2.74 -13.48 -6.51
CA ILE A 105 -3.94 -14.25 -6.20
C ILE A 105 -4.55 -14.77 -7.50
N HIS A 106 -4.77 -16.06 -7.58
CA HIS A 106 -5.63 -16.66 -8.60
C HIS A 106 -7.09 -16.44 -8.20
N VAL A 107 -7.76 -15.49 -8.84
CA VAL A 107 -9.12 -15.06 -8.45
C VAL A 107 -10.14 -16.20 -8.50
N LYS A 108 -9.94 -17.19 -9.36
CA LYS A 108 -10.76 -18.43 -9.40
C LYS A 108 -10.70 -19.25 -8.12
N GLU A 109 -9.54 -19.22 -7.43
CA GLU A 109 -9.27 -19.98 -6.21
C GLU A 109 -9.59 -19.17 -4.96
N ALA A 110 -10.05 -17.92 -5.13
CA ALA A 110 -10.43 -17.08 -4.00
C ALA A 110 -11.63 -17.69 -3.26
N ILE A 111 -11.54 -17.70 -1.93
CA ILE A 111 -12.60 -18.18 -1.03
C ILE A 111 -13.80 -17.25 -1.10
N SER A 112 -13.57 -15.94 -1.10
CA SER A 112 -14.60 -14.91 -1.27
C SER A 112 -14.00 -13.62 -1.79
N ALA A 113 -14.82 -12.83 -2.48
CA ALA A 113 -14.50 -11.48 -2.90
C ALA A 113 -15.72 -10.59 -2.66
N SER A 114 -15.57 -9.55 -1.87
CA SER A 114 -16.63 -8.64 -1.46
C SER A 114 -16.10 -7.22 -1.29
N ARG A 115 -17.02 -6.27 -1.16
CA ARG A 115 -16.66 -4.94 -0.67
C ARG A 115 -16.18 -5.05 0.77
N TYR A 116 -15.13 -4.33 1.10
CA TYR A 116 -14.61 -4.33 2.46
C TYR A 116 -15.56 -3.59 3.40
N ASP A 117 -16.02 -4.30 4.43
CA ASP A 117 -16.78 -3.73 5.55
C ASP A 117 -15.92 -3.83 6.82
N PRO A 118 -15.57 -2.68 7.44
CA PRO A 118 -14.79 -2.68 8.68
C PRO A 118 -15.54 -3.31 9.87
N SER A 119 -16.87 -3.46 9.80
CA SER A 119 -17.69 -4.13 10.83
C SER A 119 -17.68 -5.66 10.69
N SER A 120 -17.26 -6.20 9.53
CA SER A 120 -17.21 -7.64 9.29
C SER A 120 -16.07 -8.31 10.05
N ASP A 121 -16.35 -9.48 10.63
CA ASP A 121 -15.35 -10.30 11.29
C ASP A 121 -14.50 -11.15 10.32
N ASP A 122 -14.79 -11.09 9.04
CA ASP A 122 -14.14 -11.91 8.01
C ASP A 122 -12.62 -11.76 8.01
N VAL A 123 -12.13 -10.53 8.20
CA VAL A 123 -10.69 -10.24 8.25
C VAL A 123 -10.04 -10.77 9.52
N LYS A 124 -10.78 -10.84 10.65
CA LYS A 124 -10.25 -11.32 11.92
C LYS A 124 -9.96 -12.82 11.91
N THR A 125 -10.61 -13.56 11.01
CA THR A 125 -10.40 -15.00 10.85
C THR A 125 -9.18 -15.34 10.00
N CYS A 126 -8.54 -14.33 9.37
CA CYS A 126 -7.38 -14.47 8.51
C CYS A 126 -6.09 -14.32 9.32
N GLU A 127 -5.13 -15.22 9.08
CA GLU A 127 -3.83 -15.17 9.75
C GLU A 127 -2.96 -14.02 9.23
N LYS A 128 -3.08 -13.71 7.95
CA LYS A 128 -2.30 -12.67 7.29
C LYS A 128 -3.21 -11.71 6.53
N VAL A 129 -2.98 -10.43 6.73
CA VAL A 129 -3.76 -9.37 6.08
C VAL A 129 -2.83 -8.44 5.32
N TYR A 130 -3.03 -8.36 4.03
CA TYR A 130 -2.34 -7.43 3.12
C TYR A 130 -3.21 -6.19 2.91
N ASP A 131 -2.96 -5.12 3.67
CA ASP A 131 -3.67 -3.85 3.48
C ASP A 131 -2.90 -2.93 2.52
N LEU A 132 -3.31 -2.97 1.27
CA LEU A 132 -2.79 -2.16 0.17
C LEU A 132 -3.79 -1.08 -0.27
N SER A 133 -4.79 -0.74 0.55
CA SER A 133 -5.73 0.35 0.25
C SER A 133 -5.05 1.72 0.28
N ALA A 134 -5.52 2.68 -0.50
CA ALA A 134 -5.02 4.06 -0.47
C ALA A 134 -5.40 4.76 0.84
N SER A 135 -6.63 4.54 1.31
CA SER A 135 -7.21 5.18 2.49
C SER A 135 -8.04 4.19 3.30
N GLU A 136 -7.95 4.26 4.63
CA GLU A 136 -8.80 3.48 5.54
C GLU A 136 -10.29 3.87 5.46
N LYS A 137 -10.58 5.06 4.93
CA LYS A 137 -11.93 5.62 4.83
C LYS A 137 -12.53 5.51 3.42
N SER A 138 -11.83 4.90 2.48
CA SER A 138 -12.31 4.78 1.11
C SER A 138 -13.45 3.78 1.00
N ASP A 139 -14.52 4.18 0.33
CA ASP A 139 -15.66 3.29 0.04
C ASP A 139 -15.36 2.30 -1.10
N LYS A 140 -14.25 2.49 -1.83
CA LYS A 140 -13.86 1.69 -2.98
C LYS A 140 -12.98 0.49 -2.62
N ARG A 141 -12.89 0.15 -1.32
CA ARG A 141 -12.09 -0.98 -0.87
C ARG A 141 -12.75 -2.31 -1.19
N ILE A 142 -11.97 -3.20 -1.77
CA ILE A 142 -12.34 -4.58 -2.07
C ILE A 142 -11.55 -5.49 -1.15
N LEU A 143 -12.24 -6.47 -0.57
CA LEU A 143 -11.68 -7.54 0.23
C LEU A 143 -11.70 -8.83 -0.60
N ILE A 144 -10.56 -9.49 -0.70
CA ILE A 144 -10.44 -10.84 -1.25
C ILE A 144 -9.85 -11.74 -0.18
N ILE A 145 -10.53 -12.84 0.12
CA ILE A 145 -10.05 -13.89 1.01
C ILE A 145 -9.60 -15.05 0.15
N PHE A 146 -8.40 -15.52 0.38
CA PHE A 146 -7.78 -16.60 -0.37
C PHE A 146 -6.96 -17.49 0.56
N GLU A 147 -6.52 -18.63 0.06
CA GLU A 147 -5.66 -19.54 0.79
C GLU A 147 -4.21 -19.37 0.33
N GLU A 148 -3.31 -19.16 1.29
CA GLU A 148 -1.87 -19.06 1.07
C GLU A 148 -1.17 -20.07 1.99
N ASN A 149 -0.52 -21.09 1.41
CA ASN A 149 0.17 -22.16 2.15
C ASN A 149 -0.74 -22.90 3.15
N GLY A 150 -1.99 -23.19 2.79
CA GLY A 150 -2.97 -23.87 3.64
C GLY A 150 -3.58 -23.00 4.74
N LYS A 151 -3.36 -21.68 4.70
CA LYS A 151 -3.85 -20.72 5.69
C LYS A 151 -4.67 -19.62 5.02
N ARG A 152 -5.72 -19.18 5.72
CA ARG A 152 -6.55 -18.09 5.22
C ARG A 152 -5.81 -16.75 5.30
N SER A 153 -5.72 -16.07 4.18
CA SER A 153 -5.15 -14.75 4.02
C SER A 153 -6.16 -13.79 3.40
N ALA A 154 -6.06 -12.52 3.75
CA ALA A 154 -6.92 -11.47 3.22
C ALA A 154 -6.09 -10.41 2.50
N ALA A 155 -6.58 -9.93 1.37
CA ALA A 155 -6.04 -8.78 0.67
C ALA A 155 -7.11 -7.68 0.57
N ILE A 156 -6.75 -6.47 0.98
CA ILE A 156 -7.60 -5.28 0.92
C ILE A 156 -6.92 -4.29 0.00
N PHE A 157 -7.61 -3.83 -1.03
CA PHE A 157 -7.07 -2.86 -1.97
C PHE A 157 -8.17 -1.95 -2.50
N GLU A 158 -7.77 -0.85 -3.13
CA GLU A 158 -8.72 0.09 -3.73
C GLU A 158 -9.00 -0.31 -5.17
N GLY A 159 -10.21 -0.78 -5.44
CA GLY A 159 -10.61 -1.26 -6.75
C GLY A 159 -11.36 -0.23 -7.57
N THR A 160 -11.20 -0.29 -8.90
CA THR A 160 -12.04 0.41 -9.86
C THR A 160 -13.27 -0.45 -10.20
N ALA A 161 -14.34 0.18 -10.74
CA ALA A 161 -15.51 -0.55 -11.20
C ALA A 161 -15.16 -1.66 -12.22
N LYS A 162 -14.16 -1.40 -13.09
CA LYS A 162 -13.67 -2.38 -14.06
C LYS A 162 -13.10 -3.62 -13.37
N VAL A 163 -12.22 -3.43 -12.38
CA VAL A 163 -11.59 -4.58 -11.68
C VAL A 163 -12.61 -5.33 -10.83
N ALA A 164 -13.54 -4.64 -10.18
CA ALA A 164 -14.63 -5.28 -9.43
C ALA A 164 -15.47 -6.21 -10.31
N ASN A 165 -15.86 -5.74 -11.50
CA ASN A 165 -16.59 -6.55 -12.48
C ASN A 165 -15.75 -7.73 -13.00
N LEU A 166 -14.46 -7.53 -13.23
CA LEU A 166 -13.56 -8.62 -13.64
C LEU A 166 -13.46 -9.68 -12.54
N ILE A 167 -13.22 -9.29 -11.29
CA ILE A 167 -13.18 -10.21 -10.16
C ILE A 167 -14.50 -10.99 -10.05
N ALA A 168 -15.65 -10.30 -10.14
CA ALA A 168 -16.97 -10.92 -10.09
C ALA A 168 -17.23 -11.91 -11.25
N SER A 169 -16.57 -11.74 -12.39
CA SER A 169 -16.70 -12.65 -13.53
C SER A 169 -15.83 -13.91 -13.40
N PHE A 170 -14.71 -13.83 -12.68
CA PHE A 170 -13.77 -14.94 -12.48
C PHE A 170 -13.97 -15.67 -11.16
N CYS A 171 -14.53 -15.02 -10.13
CA CYS A 171 -14.82 -15.62 -8.84
C CYS A 171 -16.29 -15.95 -8.70
N GLU A 172 -16.64 -17.21 -8.56
CA GLU A 172 -18.05 -17.64 -8.39
C GLU A 172 -18.73 -17.02 -7.16
N LYS A 173 -17.96 -16.81 -6.09
CA LYS A 173 -18.41 -16.19 -4.84
C LYS A 173 -18.26 -14.67 -4.82
N GLY A 174 -17.80 -14.06 -5.91
CA GLY A 174 -17.65 -12.61 -6.08
C GLY A 174 -18.88 -11.92 -6.68
N LYS A 175 -20.00 -12.63 -6.84
CA LYS A 175 -21.24 -12.09 -7.45
C LYS A 175 -21.82 -10.88 -6.71
N SER A 176 -21.51 -10.70 -5.44
CA SER A 176 -21.92 -9.51 -4.66
C SER A 176 -21.27 -8.21 -5.15
N LEU A 177 -20.14 -8.29 -5.86
CA LEU A 177 -19.48 -7.14 -6.48
C LEU A 177 -20.15 -6.71 -7.81
N LYS A 178 -21.00 -7.58 -8.39
CA LYS A 178 -21.67 -7.35 -9.66
C LYS A 178 -22.95 -6.53 -9.43
N GLY A 179 -22.90 -5.24 -9.70
CA GLY A 179 -24.06 -4.34 -9.59
C GLY A 179 -23.88 -3.14 -8.67
N GLU A 180 -22.83 -3.11 -7.89
CA GLU A 180 -22.45 -1.89 -7.17
C GLU A 180 -21.71 -0.97 -8.13
N THR A 181 -22.41 0.06 -8.63
CA THR A 181 -21.79 1.19 -9.30
C THR A 181 -20.86 1.88 -8.31
N LEU A 182 -19.58 1.58 -8.42
CA LEU A 182 -18.54 2.41 -7.81
C LEU A 182 -18.61 3.76 -8.56
N HIS A 183 -19.45 4.69 -8.05
CA HIS A 183 -19.51 6.03 -8.60
C HIS A 183 -18.12 6.64 -8.53
N GLY A 184 -17.64 7.03 -9.72
CA GLY A 184 -16.34 7.61 -9.96
C GLY A 184 -16.20 9.02 -9.38
#